data_659c4bd3c9ad1fad1fca2f8ca2a604ca
#
_entry.id   659c4bd3c9ad1fad1fca2f8ca2a604ca
#
_cell.length_a   1.000
_cell.length_b   1.000
_cell.length_c   1.000
_cell.angle_alpha   90.00
_cell.angle_beta   90.00
_cell.angle_gamma   90.00
#
_symmetry.space_group_name_H-M   'P 1'
#
loop_
_entity.id
_entity.type
_entity.pdbx_description
1 polymer ?
#
loop_
_entity_poly.entity_id
_entity_poly.type
_entity_poly.pdbx_seq_one_letter_code
_entity_poly.pdbx_strand_id
1 'polypeptide(L)'
;MGPILSYAKMLAVAAALVVTLAACSTVSSLQGSEEGASTEKEARNMRPDDPLARPTQVAWTSARATRCGFIFSPQQLRSNYLNAEASYGHTPQEMKKIEKAYDYTRESVLLGIKDDLRYCNKERLDAIRHDLNRYLAGNYAPTARMAR
;
A
#
# COMPACT_ATOMS: atom_id res chain seq x y z
N MET A 1 -30.27 70.47 23.24
CA MET A 1 -31.51 69.67 23.32
C MET A 1 -31.19 68.27 22.89
N GLY A 2 -31.21 67.30 23.84
CA GLY A 2 -30.84 65.90 23.64
C GLY A 2 -31.86 65.11 22.76
N PRO A 3 -31.83 63.77 22.70
CA PRO A 3 -31.71 62.91 23.89
C PRO A 3 -30.71 61.74 23.74
N ILE A 4 -30.23 61.35 24.85
CA ILE A 4 -29.72 60.11 25.34
C ILE A 4 -30.84 59.09 25.32
N LEU A 5 -30.60 57.90 24.78
CA LEU A 5 -31.23 56.59 24.99
C LEU A 5 -30.86 55.75 23.80
N SER A 6 -30.18 54.64 23.85
CA SER A 6 -30.38 53.44 24.61
C SER A 6 -29.19 52.52 24.35
N TYR A 7 -28.25 52.49 25.23
CA TYR A 7 -27.24 51.42 25.31
C TYR A 7 -27.66 50.47 26.44
N ALA A 8 -28.63 49.65 26.16
CA ALA A 8 -28.95 48.55 27.04
C ALA A 8 -29.72 47.49 26.26
N LYS A 9 -29.01 46.58 25.64
CA LYS A 9 -29.49 45.23 25.32
C LYS A 9 -28.58 44.60 24.23
N MET A 10 -27.36 44.29 24.59
CA MET A 10 -26.58 43.28 23.86
C MET A 10 -25.48 42.75 24.79
N LEU A 11 -25.90 42.18 25.87
CA LEU A 11 -25.08 41.32 26.71
C LEU A 11 -25.87 40.03 26.95
N ALA A 12 -25.71 39.08 26.08
CA ALA A 12 -25.95 37.68 26.34
C ALA A 12 -25.94 36.92 24.98
N VAL A 13 -24.80 36.53 24.51
CA VAL A 13 -24.55 35.26 23.80
C VAL A 13 -23.04 35.18 23.56
N ALA A 14 -22.31 34.82 24.56
CA ALA A 14 -20.92 34.39 24.39
C ALA A 14 -20.61 33.34 25.45
N ALA A 15 -21.15 32.15 25.27
CA ALA A 15 -20.67 30.99 26.02
C ALA A 15 -21.28 29.73 25.36
N ALA A 16 -20.60 29.18 24.39
CA ALA A 16 -20.67 27.75 24.07
C ALA A 16 -19.92 27.43 22.75
N LEU A 17 -18.61 27.47 22.80
CA LEU A 17 -17.79 26.82 21.72
C LEU A 17 -16.39 26.54 22.24
N VAL A 18 -16.32 25.76 23.29
CA VAL A 18 -15.11 25.06 23.67
C VAL A 18 -15.55 23.64 24.05
N VAL A 19 -15.40 22.72 23.21
CA VAL A 19 -15.09 21.30 23.46
C VAL A 19 -15.14 20.60 22.09
N THR A 20 -14.02 20.18 21.59
CA THR A 20 -13.78 18.85 21.02
C THR A 20 -12.55 18.92 20.11
N LEU A 21 -11.39 19.07 20.69
CA LEU A 21 -10.13 18.78 20.03
C LEU A 21 -9.29 17.90 20.96
N ALA A 22 -9.75 16.67 21.17
CA ALA A 22 -8.96 15.65 21.81
C ALA A 22 -9.51 14.25 21.48
N ALA A 23 -9.40 13.85 20.20
CA ALA A 23 -9.54 12.44 19.85
C ALA A 23 -9.00 12.18 18.43
N CYS A 24 -7.72 12.45 18.19
CA CYS A 24 -7.06 12.04 16.96
C CYS A 24 -5.62 11.60 17.22
N SER A 25 -5.38 10.65 18.11
CA SER A 25 -4.03 10.11 18.26
C SER A 25 -3.93 8.61 18.58
N THR A 26 -5.01 7.84 18.44
CA THR A 26 -4.96 6.40 18.73
C THR A 26 -5.41 5.49 17.58
N VAL A 27 -5.63 6.01 16.37
CA VAL A 27 -6.11 5.19 15.25
C VAL A 27 -4.99 4.80 14.27
N SER A 28 -3.80 5.41 14.35
CA SER A 28 -2.73 5.18 13.38
C SER A 28 -2.07 3.79 13.43
N SER A 29 -2.16 3.07 14.54
CA SER A 29 -1.51 1.75 14.65
C SER A 29 -2.38 0.58 14.18
N LEU A 30 -3.70 0.74 14.13
CA LEU A 30 -4.63 -0.28 13.66
C LEU A 30 -4.87 -0.18 12.13
N GLN A 31 -4.81 1.03 11.58
CA GLN A 31 -5.02 1.27 10.14
C GLN A 31 -3.94 0.62 9.25
N GLY A 32 -2.69 0.56 9.69
CA GLY A 32 -1.61 -0.04 8.92
C GLY A 32 -1.77 -1.54 8.68
N SER A 33 -2.37 -2.27 9.63
CA SER A 33 -2.57 -3.72 9.49
C SER A 33 -3.76 -4.06 8.59
N GLU A 34 -4.83 -3.27 8.64
CA GLU A 34 -6.00 -3.48 7.78
C GLU A 34 -5.71 -3.09 6.33
N GLU A 35 -5.00 -1.98 6.11
CA GLU A 35 -4.59 -1.53 4.79
C GLU A 35 -3.63 -2.54 4.13
N GLY A 36 -2.65 -3.06 4.87
CA GLY A 36 -1.74 -4.08 4.37
C GLY A 36 -2.45 -5.40 4.03
N ALA A 37 -3.42 -5.83 4.84
CA ALA A 37 -4.22 -7.03 4.59
C ALA A 37 -5.14 -6.87 3.37
N SER A 38 -5.74 -5.68 3.17
CA SER A 38 -6.54 -5.39 1.98
C SER A 38 -5.68 -5.36 0.73
N THR A 39 -4.51 -4.73 0.78
CA THR A 39 -3.54 -4.68 -0.34
C THR A 39 -3.05 -6.08 -0.73
N GLU A 40 -2.80 -6.96 0.25
CA GLU A 40 -2.44 -8.35 -0.04
C GLU A 40 -3.57 -9.10 -0.76
N LYS A 41 -4.82 -8.91 -0.32
CA LYS A 41 -5.99 -9.51 -0.96
C LYS A 41 -6.20 -8.97 -2.38
N GLU A 42 -6.04 -7.68 -2.59
CA GLU A 42 -6.12 -7.03 -3.89
C GLU A 42 -5.04 -7.54 -4.84
N ALA A 43 -3.79 -7.57 -4.41
CA ALA A 43 -2.67 -8.07 -5.21
C ALA A 43 -2.90 -9.51 -5.69
N ARG A 44 -3.42 -10.37 -4.79
CA ARG A 44 -3.73 -11.76 -5.08
C ARG A 44 -4.87 -11.95 -6.07
N ASN A 45 -5.88 -11.08 -6.03
CA ASN A 45 -7.11 -11.20 -6.81
C ASN A 45 -7.12 -10.28 -8.05
N MET A 46 -6.07 -9.54 -8.29
CA MET A 46 -5.97 -8.63 -9.42
C MET A 46 -6.08 -9.39 -10.75
N ARG A 47 -6.85 -8.84 -11.67
CA ARG A 47 -7.02 -9.43 -13.00
C ARG A 47 -5.74 -9.26 -13.83
N PRO A 48 -5.37 -10.24 -14.66
CA PRO A 48 -4.14 -10.16 -15.47
C PRO A 48 -4.12 -9.02 -16.48
N ASP A 49 -5.31 -8.59 -16.93
CA ASP A 49 -5.48 -7.49 -17.88
C ASP A 49 -5.52 -6.10 -17.23
N ASP A 50 -5.44 -6.03 -15.89
CA ASP A 50 -5.30 -4.75 -15.19
C ASP A 50 -3.93 -4.13 -15.50
N PRO A 51 -3.85 -2.84 -15.89
CA PRO A 51 -2.59 -2.17 -16.19
C PRO A 51 -1.58 -2.18 -15.03
N LEU A 52 -2.06 -2.33 -13.78
CA LEU A 52 -1.22 -2.39 -12.58
C LEU A 52 -1.01 -3.83 -12.06
N ALA A 53 -1.47 -4.86 -12.80
CA ALA A 53 -1.30 -6.25 -12.37
C ALA A 53 0.18 -6.62 -12.21
N ARG A 54 1.03 -6.27 -13.16
CA ARG A 54 2.46 -6.56 -13.12
C ARG A 54 3.16 -5.92 -11.91
N PRO A 55 3.14 -4.59 -11.74
CA PRO A 55 3.81 -3.96 -10.59
C PRO A 55 3.30 -4.50 -9.26
N THR A 56 2.00 -4.68 -9.13
CA THR A 56 1.37 -5.19 -7.91
C THR A 56 1.81 -6.61 -7.60
N GLN A 57 1.80 -7.52 -8.58
CA GLN A 57 2.15 -8.93 -8.36
C GLN A 57 3.65 -9.11 -8.05
N VAL A 58 4.53 -8.40 -8.75
CA VAL A 58 5.98 -8.46 -8.50
C VAL A 58 6.31 -7.90 -7.12
N ALA A 59 5.72 -6.76 -6.77
CA ALA A 59 5.89 -6.14 -5.46
C ALA A 59 5.37 -7.00 -4.31
N TRP A 60 4.19 -7.59 -4.47
CA TRP A 60 3.59 -8.50 -3.49
C TRP A 60 4.49 -9.72 -3.23
N THR A 61 5.01 -10.33 -4.28
CA THR A 61 5.95 -11.45 -4.14
C THR A 61 7.26 -11.01 -3.48
N SER A 62 7.81 -9.85 -3.87
CA SER A 62 9.01 -9.27 -3.25
C SER A 62 8.84 -9.06 -1.75
N ALA A 63 7.70 -8.50 -1.32
CA ALA A 63 7.38 -8.28 0.09
C ALA A 63 7.33 -9.61 0.88
N ARG A 64 6.59 -10.58 0.38
CA ARG A 64 6.43 -11.91 0.98
C ARG A 64 7.75 -12.66 1.08
N ALA A 65 8.54 -12.65 0.00
CA ALA A 65 9.85 -13.27 -0.04
C ALA A 65 10.80 -12.64 0.99
N THR A 66 10.79 -11.30 1.13
CA THR A 66 11.55 -10.58 2.16
C THR A 66 11.11 -11.02 3.56
N ARG A 67 9.80 -11.05 3.83
CA ARG A 67 9.25 -11.44 5.14
C ARG A 67 9.60 -12.88 5.51
N CYS A 68 9.64 -13.77 4.52
CA CYS A 68 9.91 -15.20 4.72
C CYS A 68 11.40 -15.57 4.59
N GLY A 69 12.31 -14.60 4.55
CA GLY A 69 13.75 -14.83 4.61
C GLY A 69 14.35 -15.45 3.35
N PHE A 70 13.73 -15.29 2.19
CA PHE A 70 14.34 -15.72 0.92
C PHE A 70 15.59 -14.88 0.63
N ILE A 71 16.63 -15.55 0.12
CA ILE A 71 17.89 -14.90 -0.24
C ILE A 71 17.79 -14.35 -1.66
N PHE A 72 17.62 -13.04 -1.78
CA PHE A 72 17.62 -12.28 -3.04
C PHE A 72 17.85 -10.79 -2.73
N SER A 73 18.07 -9.96 -3.75
CA SER A 73 18.12 -8.50 -3.59
C SER A 73 16.77 -7.89 -4.02
N PRO A 74 15.94 -7.38 -3.09
CA PRO A 74 14.69 -6.70 -3.44
C PRO A 74 14.90 -5.47 -4.31
N GLN A 75 16.01 -4.73 -4.10
CA GLN A 75 16.35 -3.56 -4.90
C GLN A 75 16.74 -3.95 -6.33
N GLN A 76 17.48 -5.04 -6.50
CA GLN A 76 17.85 -5.54 -7.83
C GLN A 76 16.60 -6.04 -8.58
N LEU A 77 15.71 -6.76 -7.90
CA LEU A 77 14.46 -7.21 -8.50
C LEU A 77 13.61 -6.01 -8.96
N ARG A 78 13.49 -4.97 -8.12
CA ARG A 78 12.77 -3.73 -8.46
C ARG A 78 13.40 -3.06 -9.70
N SER A 79 14.71 -2.88 -9.72
CA SER A 79 15.40 -2.23 -10.83
C SER A 79 15.25 -3.02 -12.12
N ASN A 80 15.43 -4.33 -12.09
CA ASN A 80 15.26 -5.19 -13.25
C ASN A 80 13.82 -5.14 -13.79
N TYR A 81 12.83 -5.15 -12.88
CA TYR A 81 11.43 -5.03 -13.24
C TYR A 81 11.12 -3.68 -13.91
N LEU A 82 11.53 -2.57 -13.31
CA LEU A 82 11.28 -1.23 -13.88
C LEU A 82 12.00 -1.02 -15.22
N ASN A 83 13.20 -1.57 -15.39
CA ASN A 83 13.89 -1.55 -16.68
C ASN A 83 13.13 -2.34 -17.75
N ALA A 84 12.56 -3.49 -17.38
CA ALA A 84 11.71 -4.26 -18.30
C ALA A 84 10.45 -3.48 -18.68
N GLU A 85 9.77 -2.82 -17.72
CA GLU A 85 8.61 -1.98 -18.02
C GLU A 85 8.96 -0.81 -18.94
N ALA A 86 10.09 -0.15 -18.72
CA ALA A 86 10.56 0.94 -19.59
C ALA A 86 10.77 0.48 -21.03
N SER A 87 11.12 -0.79 -21.25
CA SER A 87 11.29 -1.35 -22.61
C SER A 87 9.98 -1.56 -23.37
N TYR A 88 8.83 -1.51 -22.71
CA TYR A 88 7.50 -1.65 -23.35
C TYR A 88 6.97 -0.34 -23.93
N GLY A 89 7.72 0.76 -23.84
CA GLY A 89 7.36 2.04 -24.45
C GLY A 89 6.35 2.86 -23.67
N HIS A 90 6.26 2.64 -22.36
CA HIS A 90 5.42 3.46 -21.48
C HIS A 90 5.86 4.93 -21.46
N THR A 91 4.88 5.82 -21.39
CA THR A 91 5.12 7.24 -21.17
C THR A 91 5.73 7.50 -19.79
N PRO A 92 6.41 8.65 -19.58
CA PRO A 92 6.93 9.00 -18.25
C PRO A 92 5.87 9.02 -17.15
N GLN A 93 4.63 9.39 -17.48
CA GLN A 93 3.51 9.37 -16.52
C GLN A 93 3.07 7.96 -16.17
N GLU A 94 3.04 7.04 -17.13
CA GLU A 94 2.74 5.62 -16.88
C GLU A 94 3.84 4.96 -16.05
N MET A 95 5.11 5.21 -16.39
CA MET A 95 6.22 4.71 -15.58
C MET A 95 6.14 5.19 -14.13
N LYS A 96 5.78 6.45 -13.88
CA LYS A 96 5.57 6.97 -12.53
C LYS A 96 4.45 6.25 -11.78
N LYS A 97 3.35 5.90 -12.48
CA LYS A 97 2.25 5.12 -11.88
C LYS A 97 2.68 3.70 -11.54
N ILE A 98 3.41 3.04 -12.45
CA ILE A 98 3.96 1.70 -12.28
C ILE A 98 4.91 1.66 -11.07
N GLU A 99 5.84 2.58 -10.99
CA GLU A 99 6.79 2.69 -9.87
C GLU A 99 6.06 2.91 -8.54
N LYS A 100 5.12 3.86 -8.50
CA LYS A 100 4.32 4.13 -7.29
C LYS A 100 3.50 2.90 -6.87
N ALA A 101 2.88 2.19 -7.80
CA ALA A 101 2.11 1.00 -7.51
C ALA A 101 2.98 -0.12 -6.94
N TYR A 102 4.19 -0.32 -7.50
CA TYR A 102 5.16 -1.26 -6.97
C TYR A 102 5.56 -0.93 -5.53
N ASP A 103 6.02 0.30 -5.29
CA ASP A 103 6.54 0.72 -3.99
C ASP A 103 5.46 0.69 -2.92
N TYR A 104 4.27 1.23 -3.22
CA TYR A 104 3.12 1.22 -2.32
C TYR A 104 2.70 -0.22 -1.96
N THR A 105 2.54 -1.09 -2.96
CA THR A 105 2.14 -2.48 -2.71
C THR A 105 3.17 -3.21 -1.85
N ARG A 106 4.46 -3.06 -2.17
CA ARG A 106 5.52 -3.73 -1.41
C ARG A 106 5.53 -3.30 0.05
N GLU A 107 5.44 -2.01 0.30
CA GLU A 107 5.44 -1.45 1.66
C GLU A 107 4.18 -1.85 2.44
N SER A 108 3.00 -1.68 1.87
CA SER A 108 1.73 -2.02 2.51
C SER A 108 1.63 -3.51 2.85
N VAL A 109 2.08 -4.38 1.95
CA VAL A 109 2.09 -5.83 2.22
C VAL A 109 3.07 -6.17 3.33
N LEU A 110 4.30 -5.63 3.32
CA LEU A 110 5.26 -5.85 4.40
C LEU A 110 4.70 -5.43 5.76
N LEU A 111 4.05 -4.28 5.83
CA LEU A 111 3.40 -3.78 7.04
C LEU A 111 2.27 -4.70 7.50
N GLY A 112 1.44 -5.16 6.57
CA GLY A 112 0.29 -6.01 6.87
C GLY A 112 0.64 -7.42 7.37
N ILE A 113 1.80 -7.96 6.94
CA ILE A 113 2.20 -9.33 7.29
C ILE A 113 3.31 -9.40 8.36
N LYS A 114 3.82 -8.25 8.83
CA LYS A 114 5.00 -8.18 9.72
C LYS A 114 4.82 -8.95 11.03
N ASP A 115 3.61 -8.92 11.59
CA ASP A 115 3.28 -9.46 12.90
C ASP A 115 2.63 -10.86 12.84
N ASP A 116 2.34 -11.38 11.64
CA ASP A 116 1.83 -12.74 11.47
C ASP A 116 2.98 -13.76 11.58
N LEU A 117 3.13 -14.36 12.76
CA LEU A 117 4.16 -15.36 13.04
C LEU A 117 3.98 -16.66 12.24
N ARG A 118 2.76 -16.94 11.74
CA ARG A 118 2.45 -18.14 10.95
C ARG A 118 2.35 -17.88 9.47
N TYR A 119 2.72 -16.66 9.04
CA TYR A 119 2.65 -16.28 7.63
C TYR A 119 3.44 -17.21 6.72
N CYS A 120 4.67 -17.54 7.11
CA CYS A 120 5.62 -18.29 6.30
C CYS A 120 5.45 -19.82 6.49
N ASN A 121 4.24 -20.33 6.23
CA ASN A 121 3.99 -21.78 6.22
C ASN A 121 4.47 -22.43 4.90
N LYS A 122 4.51 -23.78 4.87
CA LYS A 122 5.04 -24.54 3.74
C LYS A 122 4.36 -24.19 2.41
N GLU A 123 3.03 -24.11 2.39
CA GLU A 123 2.26 -23.80 1.19
C GLU A 123 2.63 -22.43 0.61
N ARG A 124 2.70 -21.40 1.47
CA ARG A 124 3.11 -20.05 1.07
C ARG A 124 4.57 -19.99 0.65
N LEU A 125 5.47 -20.70 1.31
CA LEU A 125 6.89 -20.75 0.93
C LEU A 125 7.07 -21.33 -0.46
N ASP A 126 6.35 -22.40 -0.80
CA ASP A 126 6.41 -23.02 -2.13
C ASP A 126 5.84 -22.07 -3.21
N ALA A 127 4.72 -21.41 -2.91
CA ALA A 127 4.13 -20.41 -3.78
C ALA A 127 5.05 -19.20 -4.02
N ILE A 128 5.63 -18.65 -2.95
CA ILE A 128 6.58 -17.54 -3.04
C ILE A 128 7.80 -17.92 -3.88
N ARG A 129 8.36 -19.10 -3.64
CA ARG A 129 9.52 -19.62 -4.39
C ARG A 129 9.23 -19.71 -5.88
N HIS A 130 8.07 -20.26 -6.25
CA HIS A 130 7.65 -20.37 -7.64
C HIS A 130 7.60 -19.01 -8.32
N ASP A 131 6.89 -18.04 -7.71
CA ASP A 131 6.72 -16.71 -8.30
C ASP A 131 8.02 -15.90 -8.30
N LEU A 132 8.79 -15.96 -7.20
CA LEU A 132 10.08 -15.28 -7.10
C LEU A 132 11.06 -15.76 -8.17
N ASN A 133 11.21 -17.08 -8.36
CA ASN A 133 12.09 -17.65 -9.38
C ASN A 133 11.71 -17.17 -10.78
N ARG A 134 10.44 -17.11 -11.08
CA ARG A 134 9.93 -16.60 -12.35
C ARG A 134 10.31 -15.14 -12.57
N TYR A 135 10.17 -14.29 -11.56
CA TYR A 135 10.53 -12.88 -11.64
C TYR A 135 12.04 -12.64 -11.68
N LEU A 136 12.83 -13.42 -10.95
CA LEU A 136 14.29 -13.37 -11.03
C LEU A 136 14.81 -13.81 -12.41
N ALA A 137 14.07 -14.67 -13.12
CA ALA A 137 14.34 -15.03 -14.51
C ALA A 137 13.85 -13.99 -15.54
N GLY A 138 13.29 -12.84 -15.10
CA GLY A 138 12.81 -11.77 -15.97
C GLY A 138 11.40 -12.00 -16.56
N ASN A 139 10.69 -13.02 -16.12
CA ASN A 139 9.31 -13.26 -16.55
C ASN A 139 8.33 -12.56 -15.61
N TYR A 140 7.90 -11.37 -15.98
CA TYR A 140 6.96 -10.52 -15.23
C TYR A 140 5.51 -10.62 -15.73
N ALA A 141 5.19 -11.59 -16.59
CA ALA A 141 3.83 -11.75 -17.08
C ALA A 141 2.85 -11.96 -15.91
N PRO A 142 1.72 -11.22 -15.87
CA PRO A 142 0.76 -11.38 -14.79
C PRO A 142 0.05 -12.73 -14.88
N THR A 143 -0.34 -13.25 -13.73
CA THR A 143 -1.08 -14.52 -13.63
C THR A 143 -2.50 -14.25 -13.10
N ALA A 144 -3.46 -15.08 -13.53
CA ALA A 144 -4.86 -14.96 -13.13
C ALA A 144 -5.09 -15.24 -11.63
N ARG A 145 -4.19 -16.01 -11.01
CA ARG A 145 -4.16 -16.24 -9.57
C ARG A 145 -2.71 -16.34 -9.14
N MET A 146 -2.32 -15.44 -8.27
CA MET A 146 -1.07 -15.62 -7.55
C MET A 146 -1.20 -16.86 -6.66
N ALA A 147 -0.17 -17.68 -6.64
CA ALA A 147 -0.14 -18.85 -5.77
C ALA A 147 -0.33 -18.42 -4.30
N ARG A 148 -1.22 -19.10 -3.58
CA ARG A 148 -1.63 -18.76 -2.21
C ARG A 148 -0.51 -18.83 -1.21
#